data_7d49d97ddc690f290f68526d0a5c5ec6
#
_entry.id   7d49d97ddc690f290f68526d0a5c5ec6
#
_cell.length_a   1.000
_cell.length_b   1.000
_cell.length_c   1.000
_cell.angle_alpha   90.00
_cell.angle_beta   90.00
_cell.angle_gamma   90.00
#
_symmetry.space_group_name_H-M   'P 1'
#
loop_
_entity.id
_entity.type
_entity.pdbx_description
1 polymer ?
#
loop_
_entity_poly.entity_id
_entity_poly.type
_entity_poly.pdbx_seq_one_letter_code
_entity_poly.pdbx_strand_id
1 'polypeptide(L)'
;MLSPRVAPQMIGLGLLEAIPAADILALADPQDHNGDGISGRANTVWSVEYNQPMLGRFGLKAGSPTLRQQSASAFSGDIGISTPLFPKGAGDCSQVQIACRKAPHGDQDDRGTEVDQTGLNFVTFFSRNLGVPARRNADDPNVLLGKEVFYTTGCTACHRPSFVTHRLADQPEQSFQLIWPYSDMLLHDLGEGLADNMPEGRATGREWRTSPLWGIGLTKQVSGHSYFLHDGRARSLLEAVLWHGGEAKVQRDAVIEMPKTNRDALIKFLESL
;
A
#
# COMPACT_ATOMS: atom_id res chain seq x y z
N MET A 1 -12.19 -18.86 -3.36
CA MET A 1 -12.23 -17.51 -3.93
C MET A 1 -10.80 -17.17 -4.36
N LEU A 2 -10.59 -16.56 -5.54
CA LEU A 2 -9.27 -16.14 -6.02
C LEU A 2 -9.25 -14.62 -6.12
N SER A 3 -8.21 -13.98 -5.57
CA SER A 3 -7.96 -12.55 -5.68
C SER A 3 -6.53 -12.35 -6.21
N PRO A 4 -6.35 -12.32 -7.55
CA PRO A 4 -5.03 -12.07 -8.13
C PRO A 4 -4.57 -10.66 -7.77
N ARG A 5 -3.30 -10.53 -7.36
CA ARG A 5 -2.75 -9.26 -6.90
C ARG A 5 -1.35 -9.03 -7.46
N VAL A 6 -1.09 -7.80 -7.86
CA VAL A 6 0.26 -7.33 -8.18
C VAL A 6 0.92 -6.89 -6.89
N ALA A 7 2.15 -7.32 -6.65
CA ALA A 7 2.89 -6.93 -5.45
C ALA A 7 3.04 -5.40 -5.38
N PRO A 8 2.75 -4.77 -4.26
CA PRO A 8 2.96 -3.34 -4.08
C PRO A 8 4.45 -2.99 -4.05
N GLN A 9 4.77 -1.74 -4.35
CA GLN A 9 6.14 -1.25 -4.32
C GLN A 9 6.73 -1.33 -2.90
N MET A 10 8.03 -1.70 -2.81
CA MET A 10 8.74 -1.84 -1.54
C MET A 10 9.47 -0.57 -1.08
N ILE A 11 9.49 0.51 -1.90
CA ILE A 11 10.17 1.76 -1.60
C ILE A 11 9.46 2.56 -0.50
N GLY A 12 10.21 3.23 0.36
CA GLY A 12 9.70 4.14 1.37
C GLY A 12 8.89 3.50 2.51
N LEU A 13 8.90 2.17 2.66
CA LEU A 13 8.06 1.49 3.65
C LEU A 13 8.43 1.89 5.09
N GLY A 14 9.71 2.11 5.40
CA GLY A 14 10.12 2.61 6.71
C GLY A 14 9.62 4.02 7.00
N LEU A 15 9.52 4.88 5.98
CA LEU A 15 8.92 6.21 6.11
C LEU A 15 7.41 6.12 6.35
N LEU A 16 6.69 5.21 5.68
CA LEU A 16 5.27 4.97 5.94
C LEU A 16 5.04 4.39 7.35
N GLU A 17 5.92 3.51 7.82
CA GLU A 17 5.87 2.99 9.19
C GLU A 17 6.04 4.10 10.23
N ALA A 18 6.87 5.10 9.92
CA ALA A 18 7.18 6.23 10.76
C ALA A 18 6.11 7.35 10.80
N ILE A 19 5.05 7.28 10.00
CA ILE A 19 3.92 8.23 10.11
C ILE A 19 3.22 8.00 11.45
N PRO A 20 2.95 9.03 12.28
CA PRO A 20 2.17 8.87 13.49
C PRO A 20 0.79 8.25 13.22
N ALA A 21 0.38 7.23 14.00
CA ALA A 21 -0.93 6.65 13.84
C ALA A 21 -2.05 7.68 14.02
N ALA A 22 -1.86 8.64 14.92
CA ALA A 22 -2.82 9.73 15.16
C ALA A 22 -3.06 10.57 13.91
N ASP A 23 -2.03 10.83 13.10
CA ASP A 23 -2.14 11.64 11.88
C ASP A 23 -2.95 10.92 10.79
N ILE A 24 -2.81 9.59 10.68
CA ILE A 24 -3.62 8.78 9.77
C ILE A 24 -5.07 8.71 10.27
N LEU A 25 -5.27 8.44 11.57
CA LEU A 25 -6.60 8.33 12.16
C LEU A 25 -7.37 9.66 12.14
N ALA A 26 -6.69 10.80 12.19
CA ALA A 26 -7.30 12.12 12.08
C ALA A 26 -7.89 12.42 10.67
N LEU A 27 -7.51 11.64 9.65
CA LEU A 27 -8.04 11.76 8.30
C LEU A 27 -9.28 10.87 8.07
N ALA A 28 -9.55 9.93 8.99
CA ALA A 28 -10.66 8.99 8.83
C ALA A 28 -12.00 9.68 9.10
N ASP A 29 -12.96 9.49 8.19
CA ASP A 29 -14.35 9.94 8.34
C ASP A 29 -15.33 8.84 7.91
N PRO A 30 -15.36 7.68 8.64
CA PRO A 30 -16.11 6.51 8.21
C PRO A 30 -17.64 6.72 8.12
N GLN A 31 -18.17 7.82 8.62
CA GLN A 31 -19.57 8.20 8.55
C GLN A 31 -19.83 9.35 7.55
N ASP A 32 -18.81 9.81 6.82
CA ASP A 32 -18.91 10.93 5.89
C ASP A 32 -19.60 12.18 6.52
N HIS A 33 -19.09 12.59 7.70
CA HIS A 33 -19.67 13.71 8.44
C HIS A 33 -19.56 15.05 7.70
N ASN A 34 -18.53 15.20 6.86
CA ASN A 34 -18.32 16.39 6.05
C ASN A 34 -19.20 16.42 4.79
N GLY A 35 -19.82 15.28 4.41
CA GLY A 35 -20.73 15.15 3.29
C GLY A 35 -20.08 15.23 1.92
N ASP A 36 -18.79 14.90 1.79
CA ASP A 36 -18.07 14.96 0.51
C ASP A 36 -18.14 13.64 -0.29
N GLY A 37 -18.77 12.62 0.27
CA GLY A 37 -18.92 11.29 -0.33
C GLY A 37 -17.69 10.40 -0.19
N ILE A 38 -16.71 10.77 0.66
CA ILE A 38 -15.46 10.05 0.88
C ILE A 38 -15.35 9.69 2.35
N SER A 39 -15.49 8.40 2.68
CA SER A 39 -15.53 7.97 4.07
C SER A 39 -14.13 7.80 4.69
N GLY A 40 -13.17 7.25 3.99
CA GLY A 40 -11.83 6.97 4.51
C GLY A 40 -11.83 6.22 5.84
N ARG A 41 -11.51 4.92 5.84
CA ARG A 41 -11.63 4.08 7.02
C ARG A 41 -10.33 3.40 7.40
N ALA A 42 -9.92 3.48 8.68
CA ALA A 42 -8.75 2.77 9.17
C ALA A 42 -8.99 1.25 9.24
N ASN A 43 -8.07 0.43 8.73
CA ASN A 43 -8.07 -1.00 9.01
C ASN A 43 -7.39 -1.25 10.36
N THR A 44 -8.10 -1.87 11.30
CA THR A 44 -7.53 -2.32 12.57
C THR A 44 -7.31 -3.82 12.47
N VAL A 45 -6.07 -4.24 12.61
CA VAL A 45 -5.63 -5.61 12.42
C VAL A 45 -4.87 -6.13 13.63
N TRP A 46 -4.80 -7.46 13.78
CA TRP A 46 -4.03 -8.06 14.85
C TRP A 46 -2.54 -8.00 14.57
N SER A 47 -1.78 -7.43 15.49
CA SER A 47 -0.34 -7.53 15.48
C SER A 47 0.10 -8.82 16.17
N VAL A 48 0.69 -9.73 15.39
CA VAL A 48 1.34 -10.95 15.92
C VAL A 48 2.58 -10.58 16.73
N GLU A 49 3.30 -9.53 16.27
CA GLU A 49 4.51 -9.03 16.92
C GLU A 49 4.26 -8.47 18.32
N TYR A 50 3.19 -7.66 18.47
CA TYR A 50 2.86 -6.98 19.73
C TYR A 50 1.70 -7.60 20.49
N ASN A 51 1.08 -8.65 19.95
CA ASN A 51 -0.06 -9.37 20.54
C ASN A 51 -1.23 -8.44 20.93
N GLN A 52 -1.58 -7.51 20.04
CA GLN A 52 -2.68 -6.53 20.23
C GLN A 52 -3.23 -6.03 18.89
N PRO A 53 -4.46 -5.47 18.88
CA PRO A 53 -4.97 -4.74 17.71
C PRO A 53 -4.13 -3.48 17.45
N MET A 54 -3.79 -3.23 16.18
CA MET A 54 -3.03 -2.07 15.75
C MET A 54 -3.59 -1.53 14.43
N LEU A 55 -3.25 -0.28 14.10
CA LEU A 55 -3.52 0.31 12.79
C LEU A 55 -2.77 -0.47 11.70
N GLY A 56 -3.51 -1.03 10.75
CA GLY A 56 -2.95 -1.64 9.55
C GLY A 56 -2.36 -0.57 8.62
N ARG A 57 -1.21 -0.88 8.01
CA ARG A 57 -0.45 0.05 7.16
C ARG A 57 -0.03 -0.55 5.85
N PHE A 58 0.35 -1.83 5.86
CA PHE A 58 0.98 -2.52 4.73
C PHE A 58 0.03 -3.52 4.07
N GLY A 59 0.36 -3.89 2.84
CA GLY A 59 -0.53 -4.65 1.98
C GLY A 59 -1.56 -3.76 1.27
N LEU A 60 -2.23 -4.31 0.27
CA LEU A 60 -3.21 -3.58 -0.56
C LEU A 60 -4.48 -3.19 0.19
N LYS A 61 -4.78 -3.87 1.28
CA LYS A 61 -5.93 -3.61 2.18
C LYS A 61 -5.50 -3.22 3.59
N ALA A 62 -4.26 -2.73 3.78
CA ALA A 62 -3.71 -2.40 5.09
C ALA A 62 -3.82 -3.58 6.09
N GLY A 63 -3.51 -4.80 5.64
CA GLY A 63 -3.65 -6.04 6.43
C GLY A 63 -2.54 -6.28 7.44
N SER A 64 -1.41 -5.57 7.35
CA SER A 64 -0.28 -5.71 8.28
C SER A 64 0.06 -4.39 8.98
N PRO A 65 0.26 -4.41 10.33
CA PRO A 65 0.49 -3.19 11.09
C PRO A 65 1.96 -2.75 11.08
N THR A 66 2.90 -3.69 10.95
CA THR A 66 4.35 -3.42 10.96
C THR A 66 5.02 -4.01 9.72
N LEU A 67 6.13 -3.41 9.31
CA LEU A 67 6.89 -3.91 8.18
C LEU A 67 7.52 -5.27 8.49
N ARG A 68 7.89 -5.50 9.76
CA ARG A 68 8.42 -6.78 10.21
C ARG A 68 7.39 -7.89 10.09
N GLN A 69 6.14 -7.64 10.51
CA GLN A 69 5.04 -8.59 10.33
C GLN A 69 4.70 -8.79 8.84
N GLN A 70 4.70 -7.73 8.03
CA GLN A 70 4.50 -7.81 6.59
C GLN A 70 5.55 -8.73 5.94
N SER A 71 6.83 -8.55 6.27
CA SER A 71 7.92 -9.38 5.75
C SER A 71 7.78 -10.85 6.18
N ALA A 72 7.49 -11.08 7.45
CA ALA A 72 7.31 -12.44 7.99
C ALA A 72 6.08 -13.14 7.41
N SER A 73 4.99 -12.41 7.19
CA SER A 73 3.76 -12.93 6.57
C SER A 73 3.97 -13.28 5.10
N ALA A 74 4.78 -12.50 4.37
CA ALA A 74 5.14 -12.81 2.99
C ALA A 74 6.00 -14.09 2.89
N PHE A 75 6.97 -14.29 3.79
CA PHE A 75 7.69 -15.56 3.88
C PHE A 75 6.74 -16.75 4.06
N SER A 76 5.79 -16.64 4.98
CA SER A 76 4.86 -17.73 5.30
C SER A 76 3.81 -17.95 4.20
N GLY A 77 3.11 -16.88 3.78
CA GLY A 77 1.96 -16.99 2.86
C GLY A 77 2.36 -17.11 1.39
N ASP A 78 3.39 -16.37 0.94
CA ASP A 78 3.73 -16.32 -0.48
C ASP A 78 4.66 -17.46 -0.91
N ILE A 79 5.58 -17.89 -0.03
CA ILE A 79 6.59 -18.91 -0.36
C ILE A 79 6.67 -20.08 0.63
N GLY A 80 5.81 -20.13 1.65
CA GLY A 80 5.67 -21.26 2.58
C GLY A 80 6.87 -21.46 3.52
N ILE A 81 7.59 -20.38 3.86
CA ILE A 81 8.78 -20.41 4.72
C ILE A 81 8.44 -19.92 6.12
N SER A 82 8.76 -20.74 7.14
CA SER A 82 8.52 -20.39 8.55
C SER A 82 9.46 -19.30 9.05
N THR A 83 8.94 -18.48 9.97
CA THR A 83 9.65 -17.37 10.62
C THR A 83 9.32 -17.34 12.12
N PRO A 84 10.07 -16.60 12.97
CA PRO A 84 9.71 -16.46 14.39
C PRO A 84 8.31 -15.89 14.67
N LEU A 85 7.77 -15.07 13.77
CA LEU A 85 6.38 -14.56 13.90
C LEU A 85 5.33 -15.54 13.34
N PHE A 86 5.70 -16.37 12.36
CA PHE A 86 4.86 -17.40 11.74
C PHE A 86 5.61 -18.74 11.72
N PRO A 87 5.66 -19.45 12.87
CA PRO A 87 6.57 -20.58 13.04
C PRO A 87 6.07 -21.88 12.40
N LYS A 88 4.92 -21.90 11.74
CA LYS A 88 4.36 -23.09 11.11
C LYS A 88 4.95 -23.26 9.72
N GLY A 89 5.79 -24.29 9.50
CA GLY A 89 6.38 -24.59 8.20
C GLY A 89 5.39 -25.03 7.12
N ALA A 90 4.15 -25.35 7.50
CA ALA A 90 3.08 -25.67 6.55
C ALA A 90 2.43 -24.44 5.90
N GLY A 91 2.85 -23.19 6.25
CA GLY A 91 2.30 -21.97 5.67
C GLY A 91 0.78 -21.94 5.67
N ASP A 92 0.17 -21.62 4.53
CA ASP A 92 -1.27 -21.49 4.34
C ASP A 92 -2.00 -22.83 4.04
N CYS A 93 -1.33 -23.98 4.21
CA CYS A 93 -1.96 -25.28 4.03
C CYS A 93 -3.20 -25.42 4.92
N SER A 94 -4.36 -25.56 4.32
CA SER A 94 -5.63 -25.74 5.03
C SER A 94 -5.69 -27.09 5.77
N GLN A 95 -6.62 -27.22 6.71
CA GLN A 95 -6.77 -28.45 7.51
C GLN A 95 -7.04 -29.69 6.66
N VAL A 96 -7.69 -29.56 5.51
CA VAL A 96 -8.02 -30.66 4.60
C VAL A 96 -6.85 -31.05 3.68
N GLN A 97 -5.85 -30.20 3.55
CA GLN A 97 -4.65 -30.44 2.74
C GLN A 97 -3.58 -31.24 3.52
N ILE A 98 -3.92 -32.48 3.90
CA ILE A 98 -3.10 -33.33 4.78
C ILE A 98 -1.70 -33.56 4.20
N ALA A 99 -1.59 -33.80 2.90
CA ALA A 99 -0.30 -34.03 2.24
C ALA A 99 0.62 -32.78 2.33
N CYS A 100 0.05 -31.60 2.08
CA CYS A 100 0.74 -30.33 2.21
C CYS A 100 1.26 -30.10 3.65
N ARG A 101 0.42 -30.32 4.65
CA ARG A 101 0.77 -30.15 6.07
C ARG A 101 1.79 -31.14 6.60
N LYS A 102 1.94 -32.29 5.94
CA LYS A 102 2.91 -33.34 6.30
C LYS A 102 4.14 -33.35 5.39
N ALA A 103 4.20 -32.46 4.41
CA ALA A 103 5.37 -32.35 3.55
C ALA A 103 6.60 -31.97 4.40
N PRO A 104 7.80 -32.47 4.04
CA PRO A 104 9.03 -32.01 4.67
C PRO A 104 9.21 -30.50 4.51
N HIS A 105 9.69 -29.84 5.55
CA HIS A 105 10.05 -28.41 5.54
C HIS A 105 11.36 -28.20 6.31
N GLY A 106 11.99 -27.04 6.13
CA GLY A 106 13.36 -26.80 6.57
C GLY A 106 13.50 -26.37 8.04
N ASP A 107 12.42 -26.31 8.82
CA ASP A 107 12.43 -25.93 10.25
C ASP A 107 12.79 -27.10 11.20
N GLN A 108 13.26 -28.22 10.65
CA GLN A 108 13.64 -29.42 11.41
C GLN A 108 15.10 -29.39 11.92
N ASP A 109 15.82 -28.31 11.66
CA ASP A 109 17.16 -28.09 12.18
C ASP A 109 17.15 -27.35 13.53
N ASP A 110 18.34 -27.19 14.14
CA ASP A 110 18.52 -26.54 15.45
C ASP A 110 18.08 -25.07 15.50
N ARG A 111 17.74 -24.46 14.36
CA ARG A 111 17.29 -23.04 14.27
C ARG A 111 15.83 -22.84 14.62
N GLY A 112 15.03 -23.90 14.61
CA GLY A 112 13.61 -23.88 14.98
C GLY A 112 12.64 -23.23 13.97
N THR A 113 13.14 -22.44 13.01
CA THR A 113 12.40 -21.88 11.87
C THR A 113 13.33 -21.73 10.67
N GLU A 114 12.80 -21.81 9.45
CA GLU A 114 13.59 -21.77 8.22
C GLU A 114 14.30 -20.42 8.04
N VAL A 115 13.61 -19.31 8.34
CA VAL A 115 14.23 -17.99 8.53
C VAL A 115 14.28 -17.71 10.02
N ASP A 116 15.48 -17.58 10.57
CA ASP A 116 15.69 -17.27 11.97
C ASP A 116 15.44 -15.77 12.29
N GLN A 117 15.59 -15.42 13.56
CA GLN A 117 15.43 -14.04 14.04
C GLN A 117 16.38 -13.08 13.34
N THR A 118 17.61 -13.49 13.07
CA THR A 118 18.65 -12.67 12.43
C THR A 118 18.30 -12.39 10.96
N GLY A 119 17.89 -13.42 10.22
CA GLY A 119 17.46 -13.31 8.83
C GLY A 119 16.25 -12.39 8.69
N LEU A 120 15.23 -12.56 9.55
CA LEU A 120 14.06 -11.69 9.55
C LEU A 120 14.42 -10.22 9.88
N ASN A 121 15.36 -10.01 10.81
CA ASN A 121 15.83 -8.65 11.14
C ASN A 121 16.55 -8.01 9.94
N PHE A 122 17.39 -8.75 9.21
CA PHE A 122 18.05 -8.22 8.02
C PHE A 122 17.07 -7.86 6.90
N VAL A 123 16.09 -8.72 6.63
CA VAL A 123 15.06 -8.42 5.62
C VAL A 123 14.24 -7.21 6.03
N THR A 124 13.86 -7.10 7.29
CA THR A 124 13.12 -5.95 7.82
C THR A 124 13.94 -4.67 7.69
N PHE A 125 15.23 -4.71 8.07
CA PHE A 125 16.15 -3.58 7.93
C PHE A 125 16.30 -3.15 6.47
N PHE A 126 16.56 -4.10 5.57
CA PHE A 126 16.65 -3.81 4.14
C PHE A 126 15.39 -3.15 3.61
N SER A 127 14.22 -3.72 3.90
CA SER A 127 12.93 -3.21 3.43
C SER A 127 12.59 -1.82 3.99
N ARG A 128 12.98 -1.52 5.23
CA ARG A 128 12.83 -0.18 5.83
C ARG A 128 13.66 0.89 5.14
N ASN A 129 14.82 0.51 4.65
CA ASN A 129 15.82 1.44 4.12
C ASN A 129 15.80 1.56 2.59
N LEU A 130 14.84 0.93 1.91
CA LEU A 130 14.62 1.16 0.48
C LEU A 130 14.13 2.59 0.26
N GLY A 131 14.99 3.40 -0.37
CA GLY A 131 14.75 4.82 -0.59
C GLY A 131 13.64 5.09 -1.61
N VAL A 132 12.99 6.25 -1.46
CA VAL A 132 12.04 6.78 -2.42
C VAL A 132 12.82 7.52 -3.51
N PRO A 133 12.55 7.31 -4.81
CA PRO A 133 13.21 8.05 -5.87
C PRO A 133 12.88 9.55 -5.81
N ALA A 134 13.84 10.38 -6.20
CA ALA A 134 13.61 11.81 -6.32
C ALA A 134 12.54 12.09 -7.40
N ARG A 135 11.74 13.11 -7.16
CA ARG A 135 10.78 13.61 -8.15
C ARG A 135 11.48 14.10 -9.40
N ARG A 136 10.94 13.78 -10.57
CA ARG A 136 11.49 14.14 -11.86
C ARG A 136 10.77 15.35 -12.44
N ASN A 137 11.51 16.20 -13.18
CA ASN A 137 10.95 17.34 -13.92
C ASN A 137 9.99 18.21 -13.09
N ALA A 138 10.29 18.43 -11.81
CA ALA A 138 9.39 19.09 -10.86
C ALA A 138 9.09 20.57 -11.20
N ASP A 139 9.92 21.19 -12.02
CA ASP A 139 9.85 22.56 -12.53
C ASP A 139 9.26 22.67 -13.96
N ASP A 140 8.97 21.54 -14.63
CA ASP A 140 8.29 21.54 -15.94
C ASP A 140 6.90 22.16 -15.81
N PRO A 141 6.54 23.18 -16.65
CA PRO A 141 5.23 23.83 -16.59
C PRO A 141 4.04 22.85 -16.71
N ASN A 142 4.17 21.78 -17.50
CA ASN A 142 3.11 20.78 -17.60
C ASN A 142 3.00 19.92 -16.35
N VAL A 143 4.13 19.63 -15.67
CA VAL A 143 4.12 18.92 -14.39
C VAL A 143 3.49 19.79 -13.29
N LEU A 144 3.77 21.11 -13.30
CA LEU A 144 3.17 22.05 -12.37
C LEU A 144 1.65 22.20 -12.64
N LEU A 145 1.24 22.36 -13.90
CA LEU A 145 -0.18 22.35 -14.27
C LEU A 145 -0.85 21.03 -13.87
N GLY A 146 -0.22 19.89 -14.11
CA GLY A 146 -0.76 18.59 -13.72
C GLY A 146 -0.91 18.43 -12.22
N LYS A 147 0.00 18.99 -11.42
CA LYS A 147 -0.13 19.07 -9.97
C LYS A 147 -1.35 19.92 -9.57
N GLU A 148 -1.53 21.09 -10.19
CA GLU A 148 -2.70 21.94 -9.96
C GLU A 148 -3.99 21.18 -10.28
N VAL A 149 -4.07 20.52 -11.45
CA VAL A 149 -5.20 19.69 -11.85
C VAL A 149 -5.47 18.58 -10.82
N PHE A 150 -4.43 17.88 -10.34
CA PHE A 150 -4.56 16.83 -9.32
C PHE A 150 -5.21 17.35 -8.03
N TYR A 151 -4.83 18.56 -7.60
CA TYR A 151 -5.41 19.19 -6.40
C TYR A 151 -6.83 19.70 -6.64
N THR A 152 -7.06 20.41 -7.74
CA THR A 152 -8.36 21.02 -8.04
C THR A 152 -9.45 20.00 -8.41
N THR A 153 -9.06 18.85 -8.96
CA THR A 153 -9.97 17.73 -9.22
C THR A 153 -10.34 16.97 -7.93
N GLY A 154 -9.65 17.22 -6.81
CA GLY A 154 -9.95 16.59 -5.52
C GLY A 154 -9.31 15.22 -5.32
N CYS A 155 -8.30 14.83 -6.14
CA CYS A 155 -7.56 13.56 -5.94
C CYS A 155 -6.88 13.51 -4.56
N THR A 156 -6.58 14.67 -3.98
CA THR A 156 -5.95 14.82 -2.66
C THR A 156 -6.83 14.43 -1.48
N ALA A 157 -8.12 14.18 -1.69
CA ALA A 157 -9.01 13.71 -0.64
C ALA A 157 -8.61 12.32 -0.11
N CYS A 158 -8.16 11.43 -1.01
CA CYS A 158 -7.58 10.13 -0.66
C CYS A 158 -6.04 10.16 -0.79
N HIS A 159 -5.53 10.74 -1.87
CA HIS A 159 -4.09 10.86 -2.12
C HIS A 159 -3.50 12.07 -1.39
N ARG A 160 -3.56 12.06 -0.05
CA ARG A 160 -2.99 13.12 0.78
C ARG A 160 -1.52 13.34 0.43
N PRO A 161 -1.09 14.59 0.15
CA PRO A 161 0.23 14.83 -0.40
C PRO A 161 1.38 14.47 0.53
N SER A 162 1.30 14.85 1.82
CA SER A 162 2.47 14.77 2.70
C SER A 162 2.14 14.45 4.15
N PHE A 163 3.15 13.89 4.83
CA PHE A 163 3.21 13.70 6.28
C PHE A 163 4.58 14.12 6.82
N VAL A 164 4.64 14.30 8.13
CA VAL A 164 5.91 14.40 8.87
C VAL A 164 6.06 13.14 9.72
N THR A 165 7.18 12.44 9.59
CA THR A 165 7.46 11.24 10.39
C THR A 165 7.78 11.62 11.83
N HIS A 166 7.43 10.76 12.79
CA HIS A 166 7.75 11.01 14.18
C HIS A 166 9.18 10.55 14.55
N ARG A 167 9.59 10.82 15.80
CA ARG A 167 10.85 10.33 16.32
C ARG A 167 10.80 8.81 16.51
N LEU A 168 11.77 8.12 15.91
CA LEU A 168 12.03 6.70 16.12
C LEU A 168 13.39 6.55 16.83
N ALA A 169 13.42 5.86 17.97
CA ALA A 169 14.64 5.73 18.77
C ALA A 169 15.75 4.99 18.01
N ASP A 170 15.36 3.92 17.29
CA ASP A 170 16.27 3.01 16.61
C ASP A 170 16.40 3.26 15.09
N GLN A 171 15.78 4.35 14.59
CA GLN A 171 15.73 4.70 13.17
C GLN A 171 15.81 6.21 12.98
N PRO A 172 16.92 6.84 13.34
CA PRO A 172 17.07 8.30 13.25
C PRO A 172 16.94 8.81 11.81
N GLU A 173 17.33 8.01 10.82
CA GLU A 173 17.27 8.32 9.39
C GLU A 173 15.85 8.46 8.85
N GLN A 174 14.85 7.78 9.45
CA GLN A 174 13.44 7.96 9.12
C GLN A 174 12.73 9.00 10.01
N SER A 175 13.41 9.54 11.03
CA SER A 175 12.80 10.46 12.00
C SER A 175 12.72 11.89 11.48
N PHE A 176 11.60 12.58 11.78
CA PHE A 176 11.37 13.99 11.44
C PHE A 176 11.53 14.33 9.95
N GLN A 177 11.21 13.40 9.07
CA GLN A 177 11.24 13.62 7.63
C GLN A 177 9.91 14.17 7.13
N LEU A 178 9.92 15.24 6.33
CA LEU A 178 8.78 15.64 5.51
C LEU A 178 8.76 14.74 4.27
N ILE A 179 7.73 13.90 4.17
CA ILE A 179 7.58 12.91 3.10
C ILE A 179 6.35 13.20 2.23
N TRP A 180 6.40 12.75 0.98
CA TRP A 180 5.37 13.01 -0.02
C TRP A 180 4.83 11.71 -0.64
N PRO A 181 4.12 10.87 0.15
CA PRO A 181 3.61 9.58 -0.34
C PRO A 181 2.41 9.72 -1.28
N TYR A 182 1.66 10.81 -1.22
CA TYR A 182 0.37 10.94 -1.91
C TYR A 182 -0.58 9.78 -1.57
N SER A 183 -0.82 9.60 -0.28
CA SER A 183 -1.69 8.56 0.29
C SER A 183 -2.12 8.99 1.68
N ASP A 184 -3.36 8.74 2.06
CA ASP A 184 -3.85 8.88 3.43
C ASP A 184 -3.71 7.60 4.25
N MET A 185 -3.30 6.49 3.61
CA MET A 185 -3.16 5.15 4.21
C MET A 185 -4.48 4.54 4.69
N LEU A 186 -5.63 5.11 4.33
CA LEU A 186 -6.97 4.63 4.68
C LEU A 186 -7.56 3.71 3.61
N LEU A 187 -8.61 3.00 3.99
CA LEU A 187 -9.44 2.19 3.11
C LEU A 187 -10.54 3.04 2.51
N HIS A 188 -10.77 2.89 1.20
CA HIS A 188 -11.87 3.51 0.47
C HIS A 188 -12.60 2.48 -0.38
N ASP A 189 -13.92 2.59 -0.46
CA ASP A 189 -14.75 1.77 -1.35
C ASP A 189 -14.62 2.29 -2.79
N LEU A 190 -13.91 1.54 -3.61
CA LEU A 190 -13.70 1.88 -5.03
C LEU A 190 -14.78 1.27 -5.97
N GLY A 191 -15.87 0.75 -5.41
CA GLY A 191 -17.01 0.22 -6.15
C GLY A 191 -16.79 -1.18 -6.70
N GLU A 192 -17.85 -1.70 -7.34
CA GLU A 192 -17.88 -3.08 -7.89
C GLU A 192 -16.82 -3.32 -8.97
N GLY A 193 -16.46 -2.28 -9.74
CA GLY A 193 -15.48 -2.41 -10.83
C GLY A 193 -14.09 -2.85 -10.35
N LEU A 194 -13.73 -2.52 -9.10
CA LEU A 194 -12.45 -2.87 -8.47
C LEU A 194 -12.60 -3.88 -7.34
N ALA A 195 -13.79 -4.43 -7.11
CA ALA A 195 -14.02 -5.41 -6.05
C ALA A 195 -13.30 -6.74 -6.36
N ASP A 196 -12.64 -7.31 -5.34
CA ASP A 196 -12.14 -8.69 -5.37
C ASP A 196 -13.01 -9.65 -4.55
N ASN A 197 -14.01 -9.11 -3.85
CA ASN A 197 -14.90 -9.82 -2.94
C ASN A 197 -14.19 -10.60 -1.81
N MET A 198 -12.91 -10.30 -1.55
CA MET A 198 -12.10 -10.93 -0.52
C MET A 198 -11.88 -9.95 0.65
N PRO A 199 -12.54 -10.15 1.79
CA PRO A 199 -12.31 -9.30 2.97
C PRO A 199 -10.95 -9.61 3.60
N GLU A 200 -10.33 -8.56 4.22
CA GLU A 200 -9.05 -8.67 4.91
C GLU A 200 -9.03 -7.76 6.15
N GLY A 201 -9.04 -8.35 7.34
CA GLY A 201 -9.27 -7.60 8.57
C GLY A 201 -10.67 -6.98 8.58
N ARG A 202 -10.74 -5.66 8.66
CA ARG A 202 -12.00 -4.91 8.55
C ARG A 202 -12.31 -4.44 7.13
N ALA A 203 -11.35 -4.59 6.21
CA ALA A 203 -11.56 -4.23 4.81
C ALA A 203 -12.54 -5.20 4.15
N THR A 204 -13.54 -4.66 3.47
CA THR A 204 -14.48 -5.43 2.64
C THR A 204 -13.85 -5.83 1.30
N GLY A 205 -14.57 -6.61 0.49
CA GLY A 205 -14.14 -6.96 -0.85
C GLY A 205 -14.06 -5.79 -1.84
N ARG A 206 -14.62 -4.62 -1.51
CA ARG A 206 -14.66 -3.42 -2.35
C ARG A 206 -13.66 -2.35 -1.90
N GLU A 207 -13.13 -2.47 -0.69
CA GLU A 207 -12.26 -1.47 -0.10
C GLU A 207 -10.79 -1.79 -0.35
N TRP A 208 -10.05 -0.73 -0.65
CA TRP A 208 -8.62 -0.76 -0.90
C TRP A 208 -7.93 0.39 -0.16
N ARG A 209 -6.73 0.11 0.36
CA ARG A 209 -5.89 1.17 0.93
C ARG A 209 -5.39 2.08 -0.19
N THR A 210 -5.49 3.39 -0.01
CA THR A 210 -4.86 4.34 -0.91
C THR A 210 -3.36 4.04 -1.03
N SER A 211 -2.95 3.59 -2.21
CA SER A 211 -1.55 3.27 -2.46
C SER A 211 -0.70 4.54 -2.58
N PRO A 212 0.52 4.57 -2.01
CA PRO A 212 1.46 5.64 -2.25
C PRO A 212 1.75 5.80 -3.75
N LEU A 213 1.82 7.05 -4.22
CA LEU A 213 2.09 7.34 -5.63
C LEU A 213 3.57 7.63 -5.93
N TRP A 214 4.42 7.76 -4.92
CA TRP A 214 5.84 7.95 -5.15
C TRP A 214 6.43 6.79 -5.97
N GLY A 215 7.27 7.12 -6.95
CA GLY A 215 7.88 6.13 -7.85
C GLY A 215 6.94 5.51 -8.89
N ILE A 216 5.64 5.86 -8.92
CA ILE A 216 4.67 5.27 -9.85
C ILE A 216 5.05 5.50 -11.32
N GLY A 217 5.63 6.65 -11.64
CA GLY A 217 6.11 6.96 -12.98
C GLY A 217 7.30 6.12 -13.45
N LEU A 218 7.97 5.40 -12.53
CA LEU A 218 9.10 4.52 -12.84
C LEU A 218 8.70 3.04 -12.99
N THR A 219 7.43 2.70 -12.82
CA THR A 219 6.94 1.31 -12.81
C THR A 219 7.42 0.54 -14.06
N LYS A 220 7.31 1.13 -15.25
CA LYS A 220 7.76 0.47 -16.49
C LYS A 220 9.28 0.26 -16.53
N GLN A 221 10.05 1.21 -16.02
CA GLN A 221 11.51 1.12 -15.99
C GLN A 221 12.00 0.05 -15.01
N VAL A 222 11.36 -0.06 -13.85
CA VAL A 222 11.77 -0.98 -12.77
C VAL A 222 11.22 -2.39 -12.99
N SER A 223 9.95 -2.51 -13.37
CA SER A 223 9.24 -3.79 -13.43
C SER A 223 9.11 -4.37 -14.84
N GLY A 224 9.53 -3.62 -15.89
CA GLY A 224 9.41 -4.05 -17.30
C GLY A 224 7.98 -3.99 -17.86
N HIS A 225 7.00 -3.58 -17.05
CA HIS A 225 5.59 -3.45 -17.43
C HIS A 225 4.96 -2.20 -16.82
N SER A 226 3.76 -1.83 -17.31
CA SER A 226 2.95 -0.71 -16.81
C SER A 226 1.57 -1.20 -16.36
N TYR A 227 1.53 -2.26 -15.55
CA TYR A 227 0.30 -2.76 -14.98
C TYR A 227 0.04 -2.09 -13.62
N PHE A 228 -1.09 -1.40 -13.51
CA PHE A 228 -1.48 -0.62 -12.34
C PHE A 228 -2.74 -1.20 -11.69
N LEU A 229 -3.11 -0.67 -10.54
CA LEU A 229 -4.14 -1.15 -9.63
C LEU A 229 -3.73 -2.46 -8.93
N HIS A 230 -4.60 -2.96 -8.04
CA HIS A 230 -4.30 -4.10 -7.20
C HIS A 230 -4.04 -5.42 -7.96
N ASP A 231 -4.62 -5.56 -9.14
CA ASP A 231 -4.56 -6.77 -9.97
C ASP A 231 -3.90 -6.55 -11.35
N GLY A 232 -3.36 -5.37 -11.59
CA GLY A 232 -2.64 -5.07 -12.81
C GLY A 232 -3.51 -4.83 -14.05
N ARG A 233 -4.83 -4.70 -13.90
CA ARG A 233 -5.76 -4.56 -15.04
C ARG A 233 -5.56 -3.29 -15.85
N ALA A 234 -5.14 -2.20 -15.23
CA ALA A 234 -4.89 -0.95 -15.93
C ALA A 234 -3.49 -0.95 -16.58
N ARG A 235 -3.42 -0.66 -17.87
CA ARG A 235 -2.20 -0.70 -18.68
C ARG A 235 -1.50 0.66 -18.80
N SER A 236 -2.12 1.69 -18.23
CA SER A 236 -1.59 3.06 -18.18
C SER A 236 -2.10 3.79 -16.94
N LEU A 237 -1.43 4.89 -16.57
CA LEU A 237 -1.89 5.75 -15.47
C LEU A 237 -3.28 6.34 -15.74
N LEU A 238 -3.56 6.74 -16.99
CA LEU A 238 -4.89 7.23 -17.35
C LEU A 238 -5.95 6.11 -17.16
N GLU A 239 -5.66 4.90 -17.65
CA GLU A 239 -6.60 3.78 -17.47
C GLU A 239 -6.83 3.47 -15.98
N ALA A 240 -5.78 3.58 -15.14
CA ALA A 240 -5.92 3.43 -13.70
C ALA A 240 -6.87 4.48 -13.11
N VAL A 241 -6.76 5.75 -13.50
CA VAL A 241 -7.70 6.80 -13.08
C VAL A 241 -9.12 6.50 -13.54
N LEU A 242 -9.30 6.02 -14.76
CA LEU A 242 -10.63 5.71 -15.32
C LEU A 242 -11.31 4.50 -14.65
N TRP A 243 -10.54 3.62 -14.02
CA TRP A 243 -11.08 2.51 -13.21
C TRP A 243 -11.59 2.95 -11.83
N HIS A 244 -11.22 4.14 -11.35
CA HIS A 244 -11.69 4.63 -10.06
C HIS A 244 -13.22 4.74 -10.05
N GLY A 245 -13.85 4.11 -9.07
CA GLY A 245 -15.30 4.11 -8.87
C GLY A 245 -15.65 4.36 -7.40
N GLY A 246 -16.87 4.02 -6.98
CA GLY A 246 -17.31 4.22 -5.61
C GLY A 246 -17.06 5.65 -5.13
N GLU A 247 -16.33 5.83 -4.03
CA GLU A 247 -15.98 7.12 -3.44
C GLU A 247 -15.19 8.03 -4.39
N ALA A 248 -14.40 7.47 -5.30
CA ALA A 248 -13.58 8.24 -6.25
C ALA A 248 -14.27 8.54 -7.59
N LYS A 249 -15.59 8.21 -7.71
CA LYS A 249 -16.34 8.36 -8.95
C LYS A 249 -16.40 9.82 -9.44
N VAL A 250 -16.59 10.76 -8.54
CA VAL A 250 -16.69 12.19 -8.88
C VAL A 250 -15.40 12.70 -9.51
N GLN A 251 -14.26 12.35 -8.93
CA GLN A 251 -12.94 12.75 -9.42
C GLN A 251 -12.63 12.11 -10.78
N ARG A 252 -12.97 10.82 -10.96
CA ARG A 252 -12.85 10.12 -12.25
C ARG A 252 -13.69 10.82 -13.33
N ASP A 253 -14.94 11.12 -13.05
CA ASP A 253 -15.85 11.73 -14.03
C ASP A 253 -15.35 13.13 -14.41
N ALA A 254 -14.83 13.92 -13.47
CA ALA A 254 -14.17 15.19 -13.74
C ALA A 254 -12.94 15.03 -14.67
N VAL A 255 -12.15 13.96 -14.53
CA VAL A 255 -11.01 13.67 -15.45
C VAL A 255 -11.52 13.31 -16.84
N ILE A 256 -12.66 12.63 -16.97
CA ILE A 256 -13.27 12.31 -18.28
C ILE A 256 -13.69 13.60 -19.01
N GLU A 257 -14.30 14.54 -18.29
CA GLU A 257 -14.87 15.76 -18.85
C GLU A 257 -13.87 16.89 -19.09
N MET A 258 -12.69 16.85 -18.41
CA MET A 258 -11.71 17.93 -18.53
C MET A 258 -11.08 18.03 -19.92
N PRO A 259 -10.57 19.21 -20.32
CA PRO A 259 -9.80 19.37 -21.57
C PRO A 259 -8.62 18.43 -21.66
N LYS A 260 -8.32 17.96 -22.87
CA LYS A 260 -7.19 17.04 -23.12
C LYS A 260 -5.86 17.56 -22.56
N THR A 261 -5.62 18.86 -22.66
CA THR A 261 -4.40 19.51 -22.12
C THR A 261 -4.23 19.30 -20.62
N ASN A 262 -5.31 19.44 -19.86
CA ASN A 262 -5.31 19.23 -18.41
C ASN A 262 -5.11 17.75 -18.08
N ARG A 263 -5.78 16.87 -18.81
CA ARG A 263 -5.63 15.43 -18.62
C ARG A 263 -4.22 14.95 -18.95
N ASP A 264 -3.61 15.44 -20.04
CA ASP A 264 -2.22 15.13 -20.39
C ASP A 264 -1.24 15.68 -19.33
N ALA A 265 -1.50 16.88 -18.79
CA ALA A 265 -0.71 17.46 -17.70
C ALA A 265 -0.83 16.64 -16.41
N LEU A 266 -2.05 16.19 -16.04
CA LEU A 266 -2.26 15.30 -14.91
C LEU A 266 -1.40 14.03 -15.01
N ILE A 267 -1.37 13.41 -16.20
CA ILE A 267 -0.55 12.20 -16.41
C ILE A 267 0.94 12.53 -16.30
N LYS A 268 1.41 13.65 -16.84
CA LYS A 268 2.81 14.09 -16.67
C LYS A 268 3.18 14.32 -15.20
N PHE A 269 2.27 14.88 -14.42
CA PHE A 269 2.48 14.99 -12.96
C PHE A 269 2.65 13.61 -12.30
N LEU A 270 1.75 12.66 -12.58
CA LEU A 270 1.86 11.29 -12.04
C LEU A 270 3.15 10.60 -12.51
N GLU A 271 3.55 10.78 -13.76
CA GLU A 271 4.82 10.27 -14.29
C GLU A 271 6.05 10.91 -13.61
N SER A 272 5.92 12.10 -13.04
CA SER A 272 7.00 12.79 -12.32
C SER A 272 7.23 12.25 -10.90
N LEU A 273 6.23 11.59 -10.34
CA LEU A 273 6.29 10.96 -9.03
C LEU A 273 7.02 9.61 -9.11
#